data_003f93fbec19a7bc5b37886ef1824ad1
#
_entry.id   003f93fbec19a7bc5b37886ef1824ad1
#
_cell.length_a   1.000
_cell.length_b   1.000
_cell.length_c   1.000
_cell.angle_alpha   90.00
_cell.angle_beta   90.00
_cell.angle_gamma   90.00
#
_symmetry.space_group_name_H-M   'P 1'
#
loop_
_entity.id
_entity.type
_entity.pdbx_description
1 polymer ?
#
loop_
_entity_poly.entity_id
_entity_poly.type
_entity_poly.pdbx_seq_one_letter_code
_entity_poly.pdbx_strand_id
1 'polypeptide(L)'
;SPFVRRVGIALTLYELPFEHRPWSTFGEADKLRPYNPLTRVPTLVLDNGESLIESHAILDYLDSLVPPEKALFPRDEPARHQALKIAALATGLGDKAVSLFYERLLHTETSEAWSNRCRQQIAAVLTVLEEDRASRTTDHWFGGRMGHADIAVATVLGFVVQAHPGLVGLSDFPGLNAHAVRLEALPVFQAIKQPFIPPN
;
A
#
# COMPACT_ATOMS: atom_id res chain seq x y z
N SER A 1 3.99 -0.44 7.59
CA SER A 1 4.20 -0.36 6.13
C SER A 1 2.87 -0.46 5.39
N PRO A 2 2.61 0.42 4.40
CA PRO A 2 1.40 0.35 3.59
C PRO A 2 1.37 -0.90 2.71
N PHE A 3 2.54 -1.36 2.27
CA PHE A 3 2.70 -2.57 1.45
C PHE A 3 2.38 -3.85 2.22
N VAL A 4 2.72 -3.92 3.51
CA VAL A 4 2.35 -5.04 4.40
C VAL A 4 0.85 -5.02 4.67
N ARG A 5 0.28 -3.84 4.96
CA ARG A 5 -1.16 -3.72 5.27
C ARG A 5 -2.03 -4.22 4.12
N ARG A 6 -1.70 -3.87 2.87
CA ARG A 6 -2.50 -4.32 1.73
C ARG A 6 -2.52 -5.85 1.55
N VAL A 7 -1.41 -6.51 1.88
CA VAL A 7 -1.32 -7.98 1.86
C VAL A 7 -2.12 -8.59 3.01
N GLY A 8 -1.96 -8.09 4.23
CA GLY A 8 -2.72 -8.56 5.38
C GLY A 8 -4.23 -8.38 5.22
N ILE A 9 -4.68 -7.25 4.65
CA ILE A 9 -6.09 -7.02 4.34
C ILE A 9 -6.60 -8.05 3.32
N ALA A 10 -5.85 -8.33 2.25
CA ALA A 10 -6.24 -9.31 1.25
C ALA A 10 -6.34 -10.73 1.84
N LEU A 11 -5.34 -11.16 2.61
CA LEU A 11 -5.37 -12.45 3.31
C LEU A 11 -6.60 -12.60 4.20
N THR A 12 -6.95 -11.54 4.94
CA THR A 12 -8.13 -11.52 5.81
C THR A 12 -9.44 -11.59 5.00
N LEU A 13 -9.55 -10.83 3.90
CA LEU A 13 -10.72 -10.83 3.04
C LEU A 13 -10.93 -12.18 2.32
N TYR A 14 -9.83 -12.88 2.04
CA TYR A 14 -9.87 -14.22 1.43
C TYR A 14 -10.02 -15.33 2.47
N GLU A 15 -10.08 -14.99 3.76
CA GLU A 15 -10.16 -15.95 4.86
C GLU A 15 -9.00 -16.96 4.85
N LEU A 16 -7.84 -16.54 4.31
CA LEU A 16 -6.61 -17.33 4.29
C LEU A 16 -5.89 -17.19 5.63
N PRO A 17 -5.64 -18.27 6.36
CA PRO A 17 -4.95 -18.18 7.64
C PRO A 17 -3.49 -17.75 7.43
N PHE A 18 -2.98 -16.89 8.31
CA PHE A 18 -1.59 -16.45 8.27
C PHE A 18 -1.07 -16.09 9.67
N GLU A 19 0.22 -16.21 9.85
CA GLU A 19 0.94 -15.70 11.01
C GLU A 19 1.61 -14.38 10.64
N HIS A 20 1.29 -13.30 11.35
CA HIS A 20 1.95 -12.02 11.16
C HIS A 20 3.22 -11.95 12.03
N ARG A 21 4.38 -11.79 11.38
CA ARG A 21 5.69 -11.59 12.02
C ARG A 21 6.15 -10.15 11.79
N PRO A 22 5.93 -9.23 12.75
CA PRO A 22 6.21 -7.80 12.57
C PRO A 22 7.70 -7.46 12.75
N TRP A 23 8.57 -8.15 12.02
CA TRP A 23 10.01 -7.91 12.08
C TRP A 23 10.39 -6.56 11.48
N SER A 24 11.29 -5.87 12.18
CA SER A 24 11.87 -4.63 11.69
C SER A 24 12.86 -4.92 10.54
N THR A 25 12.72 -4.19 9.43
CA THR A 25 13.65 -4.29 8.29
C THR A 25 15.06 -3.78 8.62
N PHE A 26 15.21 -3.03 9.73
CA PHE A 26 16.49 -2.54 10.25
C PHE A 26 16.97 -3.38 11.43
N GLY A 27 16.22 -3.39 12.54
CA GLY A 27 16.66 -4.05 13.77
C GLY A 27 16.67 -5.58 13.71
N GLU A 28 15.89 -6.18 12.78
CA GLU A 28 15.75 -7.64 12.65
C GLU A 28 16.04 -8.14 11.22
N ALA A 29 16.86 -7.38 10.47
CA ALA A 29 17.23 -7.70 9.10
C ALA A 29 17.78 -9.13 8.93
N ASP A 30 18.51 -9.63 9.92
CA ASP A 30 19.08 -10.98 9.88
C ASP A 30 18.02 -12.09 9.92
N LYS A 31 16.87 -11.84 10.57
CA LYS A 31 15.73 -12.77 10.55
C LYS A 31 15.01 -12.77 9.21
N LEU A 32 15.00 -11.62 8.52
CA LEU A 32 14.29 -11.45 7.25
C LEU A 32 15.13 -11.93 6.05
N ARG A 33 16.45 -11.75 6.11
CA ARG A 33 17.38 -12.04 4.99
C ARG A 33 17.26 -13.46 4.41
N PRO A 34 17.05 -14.54 5.20
CA PRO A 34 16.87 -15.88 4.66
C PRO A 34 15.66 -16.03 3.73
N TYR A 35 14.64 -15.20 3.92
CA TYR A 35 13.38 -15.23 3.15
C TYR A 35 13.35 -14.19 2.02
N ASN A 36 14.06 -13.07 2.23
CA ASN A 36 14.12 -11.98 1.26
C ASN A 36 15.50 -11.32 1.32
N PRO A 37 16.37 -11.55 0.34
CA PRO A 37 17.70 -10.95 0.32
C PRO A 37 17.71 -9.43 0.22
N LEU A 38 16.60 -8.80 -0.23
CA LEU A 38 16.42 -7.35 -0.21
C LEU A 38 16.10 -6.83 1.20
N THR A 39 15.84 -7.70 2.18
CA THR A 39 15.42 -7.34 3.54
C THR A 39 14.25 -6.35 3.57
N ARG A 40 13.28 -6.53 2.66
CA ARG A 40 12.08 -5.69 2.51
C ARG A 40 10.83 -6.44 2.96
N VAL A 41 9.82 -5.68 3.32
CA VAL A 41 8.49 -6.19 3.66
C VAL A 41 7.43 -5.57 2.73
N PRO A 42 6.37 -6.30 2.36
CA PRO A 42 6.02 -7.67 2.78
C PRO A 42 6.88 -8.74 2.13
N THR A 43 7.06 -9.82 2.88
CA THR A 43 7.57 -11.10 2.41
C THR A 43 6.59 -12.17 2.88
N LEU A 44 6.01 -12.92 1.97
CA LEU A 44 5.08 -14.02 2.27
C LEU A 44 5.82 -15.35 2.13
N VAL A 45 5.86 -16.13 3.20
CA VAL A 45 6.45 -17.47 3.21
C VAL A 45 5.31 -18.48 3.15
N LEU A 46 5.33 -19.34 2.14
CA LEU A 46 4.36 -20.40 1.93
C LEU A 46 4.67 -21.63 2.78
N ASP A 47 3.69 -22.54 2.94
CA ASP A 47 3.85 -23.78 3.73
C ASP A 47 4.95 -24.70 3.20
N ASN A 48 5.26 -24.63 1.90
CA ASN A 48 6.36 -25.37 1.28
C ASN A 48 7.75 -24.72 1.50
N GLY A 49 7.79 -23.57 2.19
CA GLY A 49 9.02 -22.80 2.46
C GLY A 49 9.41 -21.81 1.36
N GLU A 50 8.69 -21.75 0.25
CA GLU A 50 8.90 -20.75 -0.79
C GLU A 50 8.54 -19.35 -0.30
N SER A 51 9.33 -18.35 -0.70
CA SER A 51 9.08 -16.95 -0.35
C SER A 51 8.63 -16.15 -1.55
N LEU A 52 7.54 -15.44 -1.39
CA LEU A 52 7.07 -14.42 -2.35
C LEU A 52 7.41 -13.03 -1.82
N ILE A 53 7.93 -12.20 -2.68
CA ILE A 53 8.32 -10.82 -2.37
C ILE A 53 7.60 -9.84 -3.27
N GLU A 54 7.57 -8.57 -2.88
CA GLU A 54 6.82 -7.48 -3.52
C GLU A 54 5.29 -7.64 -3.44
N SER A 55 4.65 -6.65 -2.86
CA SER A 55 3.22 -6.73 -2.57
C SER A 55 2.34 -6.96 -3.80
N HIS A 56 2.76 -6.51 -4.99
CA HIS A 56 2.02 -6.76 -6.23
C HIS A 56 2.04 -8.24 -6.62
N ALA A 57 3.22 -8.88 -6.57
CA ALA A 57 3.36 -10.29 -6.90
C ALA A 57 2.65 -11.17 -5.87
N ILE A 58 2.75 -10.83 -4.59
CA ILE A 58 2.02 -11.52 -3.52
C ILE A 58 0.51 -11.44 -3.76
N LEU A 59 -0.03 -10.27 -4.07
CA LEU A 59 -1.47 -10.09 -4.28
C LEU A 59 -1.98 -10.78 -5.55
N ASP A 60 -1.21 -10.82 -6.62
CA ASP A 60 -1.55 -11.59 -7.83
C ASP A 60 -1.60 -13.09 -7.53
N TYR A 61 -0.65 -13.59 -6.74
CA TYR A 61 -0.67 -14.96 -6.25
C TYR A 61 -1.90 -15.25 -5.39
N LEU A 62 -2.21 -14.38 -4.42
CA LEU A 62 -3.39 -14.56 -3.55
C LEU A 62 -4.69 -14.53 -4.34
N ASP A 63 -4.79 -13.66 -5.34
CA ASP A 63 -5.95 -13.62 -6.26
C ASP A 63 -6.11 -14.94 -7.02
N SER A 64 -5.01 -15.63 -7.34
CA SER A 64 -5.06 -16.93 -8.04
C SER A 64 -5.61 -18.08 -7.19
N LEU A 65 -5.59 -17.93 -5.87
CA LEU A 65 -6.07 -18.94 -4.92
C LEU A 65 -7.60 -18.91 -4.70
N VAL A 66 -8.27 -17.87 -5.19
CA VAL A 66 -9.70 -17.68 -4.98
C VAL A 66 -10.48 -17.72 -6.30
N PRO A 67 -11.77 -18.05 -6.26
CA PRO A 67 -12.62 -17.98 -7.45
C PRO A 67 -12.62 -16.56 -8.07
N PRO A 68 -12.75 -16.42 -9.39
CA PRO A 68 -12.67 -15.13 -10.08
C PRO A 68 -13.59 -14.05 -9.51
N GLU A 69 -14.78 -14.41 -9.07
CA GLU A 69 -15.74 -13.48 -8.47
C GLU A 69 -15.33 -12.97 -7.09
N LYS A 70 -14.39 -13.63 -6.41
CA LYS A 70 -13.82 -13.20 -5.13
C LYS A 70 -12.53 -12.40 -5.30
N ALA A 71 -11.84 -12.53 -6.44
CA ALA A 71 -10.58 -11.83 -6.68
C ALA A 71 -10.76 -10.31 -6.55
N LEU A 72 -9.78 -9.65 -5.92
CA LEU A 72 -9.82 -8.21 -5.65
C LEU A 72 -9.28 -7.37 -6.81
N PHE A 73 -8.57 -7.96 -7.77
CA PHE A 73 -8.40 -7.37 -9.09
C PHE A 73 -9.50 -7.88 -10.03
N PRO A 74 -10.09 -7.01 -10.85
CA PRO A 74 -10.94 -7.46 -11.95
C PRO A 74 -10.19 -8.46 -12.85
N ARG A 75 -10.88 -9.47 -13.34
CA ARG A 75 -10.26 -10.47 -14.25
C ARG A 75 -10.28 -10.03 -15.70
N ASP A 76 -11.29 -9.24 -16.07
CA ASP A 76 -11.54 -8.85 -17.45
C ASP A 76 -10.99 -7.47 -17.77
N GLU A 77 -10.56 -7.31 -19.00
CA GLU A 77 -10.17 -6.02 -19.57
C GLU A 77 -11.42 -5.21 -20.01
N PRO A 78 -11.39 -3.88 -19.95
CA PRO A 78 -10.25 -3.02 -19.55
C PRO A 78 -10.13 -2.77 -18.05
N ALA A 79 -11.05 -3.25 -17.22
CA ALA A 79 -11.08 -2.97 -15.78
C ALA A 79 -9.81 -3.47 -15.07
N ARG A 80 -9.24 -4.60 -15.51
CA ARG A 80 -8.03 -5.18 -14.92
C ARG A 80 -6.84 -4.23 -15.02
N HIS A 81 -6.46 -3.81 -16.23
CA HIS A 81 -5.29 -2.92 -16.36
C HIS A 81 -5.53 -1.53 -15.74
N GLN A 82 -6.76 -1.05 -15.73
CA GLN A 82 -7.10 0.19 -15.04
C GLN A 82 -6.92 0.06 -13.53
N ALA A 83 -7.37 -1.03 -12.91
CA ALA A 83 -7.19 -1.30 -11.50
C ALA A 83 -5.70 -1.47 -11.14
N LEU A 84 -4.94 -2.18 -11.96
CA LEU A 84 -3.48 -2.30 -11.82
C LEU A 84 -2.80 -0.95 -11.89
N LYS A 85 -3.20 -0.05 -12.81
CA LYS A 85 -2.66 1.31 -12.93
C LYS A 85 -2.90 2.13 -11.66
N ILE A 86 -4.13 2.13 -11.12
CA ILE A 86 -4.44 2.87 -9.88
C ILE A 86 -3.62 2.31 -8.71
N ALA A 87 -3.54 0.98 -8.57
CA ALA A 87 -2.74 0.35 -7.54
C ALA A 87 -1.23 0.67 -7.69
N ALA A 88 -0.72 0.71 -8.92
CA ALA A 88 0.67 1.06 -9.21
C ALA A 88 0.97 2.54 -8.90
N LEU A 89 0.07 3.46 -9.24
CA LEU A 89 0.19 4.87 -8.87
C LEU A 89 0.25 5.04 -7.35
N ALA A 90 -0.67 4.39 -6.63
CA ALA A 90 -0.70 4.46 -5.17
C ALA A 90 0.58 3.89 -4.54
N THR A 91 1.05 2.72 -4.99
CA THR A 91 2.27 2.11 -4.43
C THR A 91 3.52 2.89 -4.83
N GLY A 92 3.59 3.43 -6.05
CA GLY A 92 4.67 4.32 -6.48
C GLY A 92 4.72 5.60 -5.64
N LEU A 93 3.57 6.19 -5.28
CA LEU A 93 3.49 7.27 -4.30
C LEU A 93 4.04 6.82 -2.95
N GLY A 94 3.66 5.62 -2.49
CA GLY A 94 4.17 5.03 -1.26
C GLY A 94 5.69 4.88 -1.26
N ASP A 95 6.30 4.43 -2.38
CA ASP A 95 7.75 4.32 -2.53
C ASP A 95 8.44 5.70 -2.42
N LYS A 96 7.84 6.76 -2.99
CA LYS A 96 8.39 8.11 -2.86
C LYS A 96 8.26 8.66 -1.46
N ALA A 97 7.17 8.35 -0.77
CA ALA A 97 7.00 8.70 0.63
C ALA A 97 8.01 7.96 1.53
N VAL A 98 8.26 6.67 1.30
CA VAL A 98 9.31 5.92 2.01
C VAL A 98 10.70 6.49 1.71
N SER A 99 11.00 6.80 0.44
CA SER A 99 12.28 7.41 0.06
C SER A 99 12.51 8.75 0.75
N LEU A 100 11.49 9.61 0.77
CA LEU A 100 11.55 10.90 1.47
C LEU A 100 11.69 10.75 2.99
N PHE A 101 11.03 9.71 3.56
CA PHE A 101 11.13 9.41 4.98
C PHE A 101 12.54 8.98 5.36
N TYR A 102 13.16 8.07 4.60
CA TYR A 102 14.52 7.60 4.85
C TYR A 102 15.58 8.68 4.58
N GLU A 103 15.39 9.52 3.58
CA GLU A 103 16.27 10.68 3.34
C GLU A 103 16.37 11.56 4.60
N ARG A 104 15.22 11.80 5.25
CA ARG A 104 15.17 12.65 6.45
C ARG A 104 15.62 11.95 7.74
N LEU A 105 15.48 10.64 7.81
CA LEU A 105 15.75 9.87 9.02
C LEU A 105 17.18 9.34 9.09
N LEU A 106 17.72 8.89 7.96
CA LEU A 106 18.97 8.13 7.91
C LEU A 106 20.17 8.98 7.47
N HIS A 107 19.93 10.16 6.88
CA HIS A 107 21.01 11.02 6.41
C HIS A 107 21.17 12.25 7.30
N THR A 108 22.41 12.54 7.71
CA THR A 108 22.76 13.76 8.45
C THR A 108 22.72 14.99 7.55
N GLU A 109 23.11 14.83 6.28
CA GLU A 109 23.00 15.84 5.23
C GLU A 109 22.01 15.33 4.18
N THR A 110 20.87 16.01 4.08
CA THR A 110 19.81 15.63 3.14
C THR A 110 19.99 16.31 1.78
N SER A 111 19.70 15.61 0.71
CA SER A 111 19.64 16.20 -0.62
C SER A 111 18.30 16.93 -0.81
N GLU A 112 18.37 18.26 -0.89
CA GLU A 112 17.15 19.04 -1.15
C GLU A 112 16.59 18.77 -2.56
N ALA A 113 17.45 18.59 -3.56
CA ALA A 113 17.04 18.24 -4.91
C ALA A 113 16.27 16.92 -4.95
N TRP A 114 16.75 15.90 -4.23
CA TRP A 114 16.05 14.61 -4.11
C TRP A 114 14.74 14.74 -3.34
N SER A 115 14.76 15.41 -2.21
CA SER A 115 13.58 15.65 -1.39
C SER A 115 12.49 16.39 -2.17
N ASN A 116 12.85 17.43 -2.92
CA ASN A 116 11.92 18.17 -3.76
C ASN A 116 11.36 17.31 -4.89
N ARG A 117 12.20 16.47 -5.53
CA ARG A 117 11.72 15.51 -6.53
C ARG A 117 10.68 14.54 -5.95
N CYS A 118 10.93 13.98 -4.77
CA CYS A 118 9.96 13.09 -4.10
C CYS A 118 8.64 13.81 -3.79
N ARG A 119 8.70 15.03 -3.25
CA ARG A 119 7.49 15.85 -2.97
C ARG A 119 6.68 16.13 -4.23
N GLN A 120 7.34 16.51 -5.31
CA GLN A 120 6.68 16.76 -6.61
C GLN A 120 6.00 15.51 -7.15
N GLN A 121 6.65 14.35 -7.07
CA GLN A 121 6.09 13.08 -7.51
C GLN A 121 4.88 12.66 -6.65
N ILE A 122 4.95 12.85 -5.33
CA ILE A 122 3.84 12.60 -4.42
C ILE A 122 2.66 13.49 -4.79
N ALA A 123 2.86 14.81 -4.93
CA ALA A 123 1.80 15.75 -5.28
C ALA A 123 1.16 15.43 -6.63
N ALA A 124 1.97 15.15 -7.65
CA ALA A 124 1.48 14.83 -8.99
C ALA A 124 0.60 13.55 -8.98
N VAL A 125 1.01 12.50 -8.27
CA VAL A 125 0.22 11.27 -8.17
C VAL A 125 -1.08 11.51 -7.39
N LEU A 126 -1.04 12.28 -6.31
CA LEU A 126 -2.26 12.63 -5.55
C LEU A 126 -3.26 13.38 -6.44
N THR A 127 -2.81 14.32 -7.24
CA THR A 127 -3.68 15.04 -8.19
C THR A 127 -4.34 14.07 -9.17
N VAL A 128 -3.58 13.19 -9.81
CA VAL A 128 -4.13 12.21 -10.75
C VAL A 128 -5.12 11.25 -10.09
N LEU A 129 -4.81 10.78 -8.88
CA LEU A 129 -5.70 9.88 -8.14
C LEU A 129 -6.98 10.60 -7.69
N GLU A 130 -6.89 11.88 -7.28
CA GLU A 130 -8.07 12.68 -6.90
C GLU A 130 -8.99 12.90 -8.10
N GLU A 131 -8.44 13.32 -9.24
CA GLU A 131 -9.20 13.53 -10.48
C GLU A 131 -9.90 12.23 -10.93
N ASP A 132 -9.19 11.10 -10.91
CA ASP A 132 -9.78 9.80 -11.25
C ASP A 132 -10.86 9.42 -10.21
N ARG A 133 -10.63 9.60 -8.91
CA ARG A 133 -11.61 9.30 -7.87
C ARG A 133 -12.85 10.18 -7.99
N ALA A 134 -12.68 11.48 -8.23
CA ALA A 134 -13.78 12.44 -8.39
C ALA A 134 -14.65 12.13 -9.61
N SER A 135 -14.10 11.52 -10.64
CA SER A 135 -14.85 11.11 -11.84
C SER A 135 -15.73 9.86 -11.62
N ARG A 136 -15.57 9.15 -10.49
CA ARG A 136 -16.28 7.91 -10.20
C ARG A 136 -17.57 8.15 -9.43
N THR A 137 -18.62 7.48 -9.84
CA THR A 137 -19.96 7.56 -9.21
C THR A 137 -20.21 6.47 -8.18
N THR A 138 -19.32 5.47 -8.09
CA THR A 138 -19.43 4.35 -7.16
C THR A 138 -18.55 4.55 -5.93
N ASP A 139 -18.88 3.89 -4.83
CA ASP A 139 -18.11 3.94 -3.59
C ASP A 139 -16.70 3.38 -3.72
N HIS A 140 -16.51 2.43 -4.60
CA HIS A 140 -15.22 1.81 -4.88
C HIS A 140 -14.74 2.17 -6.29
N TRP A 141 -13.44 2.00 -6.55
CA TRP A 141 -12.84 2.40 -7.82
C TRP A 141 -13.42 1.67 -9.03
N PHE A 142 -13.70 0.37 -8.87
CA PHE A 142 -14.15 -0.51 -9.96
C PHE A 142 -15.45 -1.24 -9.58
N GLY A 143 -16.54 -0.50 -9.40
CA GLY A 143 -17.86 -1.06 -9.16
C GLY A 143 -18.34 -0.98 -7.70
N GLY A 144 -19.25 -1.88 -7.32
CA GLY A 144 -19.89 -1.88 -6.00
C GLY A 144 -19.11 -2.58 -4.90
N ARG A 145 -17.90 -3.10 -5.20
CA ARG A 145 -17.09 -3.89 -4.28
C ARG A 145 -15.68 -3.35 -4.19
N MET A 146 -15.12 -3.36 -2.95
CA MET A 146 -13.74 -3.00 -2.70
C MET A 146 -12.77 -3.93 -3.44
N GLY A 147 -11.74 -3.35 -4.04
CA GLY A 147 -10.68 -4.05 -4.73
C GLY A 147 -9.28 -3.62 -4.29
N HIS A 148 -8.25 -4.23 -4.89
CA HIS A 148 -6.86 -3.91 -4.59
C HIS A 148 -6.47 -2.45 -4.86
N ALA A 149 -7.14 -1.79 -5.83
CA ALA A 149 -6.95 -0.37 -6.08
C ALA A 149 -7.37 0.47 -4.86
N ASP A 150 -8.56 0.19 -4.33
CA ASP A 150 -9.10 0.86 -3.14
C ASP A 150 -8.19 0.67 -1.93
N ILE A 151 -7.77 -0.56 -1.68
CA ILE A 151 -6.90 -0.93 -0.56
C ILE A 151 -5.54 -0.23 -0.68
N ALA A 152 -4.96 -0.21 -1.89
CA ALA A 152 -3.66 0.43 -2.12
C ALA A 152 -3.72 1.93 -1.82
N VAL A 153 -4.73 2.63 -2.35
CA VAL A 153 -4.87 4.08 -2.11
C VAL A 153 -5.07 4.37 -0.63
N ALA A 154 -5.98 3.69 0.05
CA ALA A 154 -6.27 3.96 1.46
C ALA A 154 -5.06 3.69 2.37
N THR A 155 -4.38 2.55 2.18
CA THR A 155 -3.22 2.18 3.01
C THR A 155 -2.03 3.11 2.80
N VAL A 156 -1.79 3.55 1.56
CA VAL A 156 -0.70 4.48 1.25
C VAL A 156 -1.00 5.89 1.77
N LEU A 157 -2.22 6.40 1.61
CA LEU A 157 -2.60 7.70 2.18
C LEU A 157 -2.44 7.71 3.70
N GLY A 158 -2.89 6.66 4.39
CA GLY A 158 -2.70 6.51 5.82
C GLY A 158 -1.22 6.53 6.23
N PHE A 159 -0.35 5.92 5.45
CA PHE A 159 1.10 5.98 5.67
C PHE A 159 1.67 7.39 5.45
N VAL A 160 1.32 8.05 4.36
CA VAL A 160 1.83 9.41 4.04
C VAL A 160 1.50 10.39 5.15
N VAL A 161 0.27 10.37 5.66
CA VAL A 161 -0.15 11.25 6.76
C VAL A 161 0.64 11.00 8.05
N GLN A 162 0.94 9.73 8.35
CA GLN A 162 1.67 9.36 9.55
C GLN A 162 3.18 9.64 9.43
N ALA A 163 3.79 9.31 8.29
CA ALA A 163 5.22 9.46 8.06
C ALA A 163 5.64 10.91 7.78
N HIS A 164 4.72 11.71 7.25
CA HIS A 164 4.97 13.09 6.82
C HIS A 164 3.85 14.04 7.28
N PRO A 165 3.70 14.27 8.59
CA PRO A 165 2.71 15.22 9.09
C PRO A 165 2.87 16.59 8.42
N GLY A 166 1.79 17.14 7.84
CA GLY A 166 1.79 18.43 7.17
C GLY A 166 2.35 18.45 5.73
N LEU A 167 2.83 17.32 5.19
CA LEU A 167 3.28 17.26 3.79
C LEU A 167 2.11 17.38 2.80
N VAL A 168 0.98 16.79 3.16
CA VAL A 168 -0.23 16.73 2.33
C VAL A 168 -1.39 17.31 3.11
N GLY A 169 -2.01 18.36 2.58
CA GLY A 169 -3.31 18.83 3.06
C GLY A 169 -4.41 17.93 2.50
N LEU A 170 -4.93 16.99 3.30
CA LEU A 170 -6.01 16.10 2.82
C LEU A 170 -7.28 16.86 2.44
N SER A 171 -7.45 18.11 2.92
CA SER A 171 -8.51 19.02 2.48
C SER A 171 -8.43 19.35 0.99
N ASP A 172 -7.23 19.31 0.40
CA ASP A 172 -7.00 19.58 -1.01
C ASP A 172 -7.37 18.39 -1.91
N PHE A 173 -7.59 17.21 -1.30
CA PHE A 173 -7.92 15.94 -1.95
C PHE A 173 -9.17 15.32 -1.31
N PRO A 174 -10.34 15.97 -1.40
CA PRO A 174 -11.55 15.56 -0.66
C PRO A 174 -12.07 14.18 -1.06
N GLY A 175 -11.95 13.79 -2.33
CA GLY A 175 -12.37 12.47 -2.80
C GLY A 175 -11.50 11.36 -2.23
N LEU A 176 -10.18 11.54 -2.24
CA LEU A 176 -9.22 10.59 -1.65
C LEU A 176 -9.38 10.52 -0.12
N ASN A 177 -9.56 11.67 0.53
CA ASN A 177 -9.76 11.72 1.97
C ASN A 177 -11.03 10.97 2.39
N ALA A 178 -12.17 11.25 1.75
CA ALA A 178 -13.42 10.58 2.04
C ALA A 178 -13.32 9.06 1.81
N HIS A 179 -12.65 8.65 0.72
CA HIS A 179 -12.39 7.26 0.40
C HIS A 179 -11.54 6.57 1.48
N ALA A 180 -10.42 7.17 1.87
CA ALA A 180 -9.53 6.61 2.89
C ALA A 180 -10.22 6.52 4.26
N VAL A 181 -10.93 7.56 4.69
CA VAL A 181 -11.67 7.56 5.97
C VAL A 181 -12.70 6.43 6.00
N ARG A 182 -13.47 6.25 4.93
CA ARG A 182 -14.46 5.17 4.85
C ARG A 182 -13.83 3.79 4.95
N LEU A 183 -12.72 3.53 4.23
CA LEU A 183 -12.07 2.22 4.25
C LEU A 183 -11.34 1.96 5.58
N GLU A 184 -10.67 2.97 6.12
CA GLU A 184 -10.00 2.86 7.43
C GLU A 184 -10.98 2.55 8.58
N ALA A 185 -12.27 2.89 8.44
CA ALA A 185 -13.31 2.54 9.41
C ALA A 185 -13.75 1.07 9.32
N LEU A 186 -13.41 0.35 8.25
CA LEU A 186 -13.81 -1.05 8.09
C LEU A 186 -13.09 -1.97 9.10
N PRO A 187 -13.77 -2.99 9.66
CA PRO A 187 -13.17 -3.91 10.62
C PRO A 187 -11.88 -4.57 10.12
N VAL A 188 -11.81 -4.94 8.84
CA VAL A 188 -10.63 -5.55 8.23
C VAL A 188 -9.42 -4.61 8.21
N PHE A 189 -9.63 -3.30 7.98
CA PHE A 189 -8.56 -2.31 8.04
C PHE A 189 -8.08 -2.08 9.46
N GLN A 190 -9.00 -2.07 10.44
CA GLN A 190 -8.67 -1.90 11.85
C GLN A 190 -7.91 -3.12 12.40
N ALA A 191 -8.30 -4.33 12.02
CA ALA A 191 -7.65 -5.57 12.46
C ALA A 191 -6.18 -5.68 12.02
N ILE A 192 -5.85 -5.12 10.84
CA ILE A 192 -4.47 -5.14 10.29
C ILE A 192 -3.70 -3.86 10.61
N LYS A 193 -4.27 -2.94 11.36
CA LYS A 193 -3.60 -1.68 11.72
C LYS A 193 -2.50 -1.92 12.74
N GLN A 194 -1.30 -1.39 12.43
CA GLN A 194 -0.16 -1.39 13.35
C GLN A 194 0.26 0.04 13.63
N PRO A 195 0.78 0.34 14.83
CA PRO A 195 1.39 1.63 15.12
C PRO A 195 2.49 1.97 14.11
N PHE A 196 2.58 3.24 13.73
CA PHE A 196 3.71 3.73 12.96
C PHE A 196 4.90 3.92 13.89
N ILE A 197 5.91 3.06 13.74
CA ILE A 197 7.15 3.10 14.53
C ILE A 197 8.29 3.39 13.55
N PRO A 198 8.96 4.57 13.65
CA PRO A 198 10.16 4.84 12.89
C PRO A 198 11.27 3.85 13.25
N PRO A 199 12.15 3.48 12.33
CA PRO A 199 13.38 2.77 12.68
C PRO A 199 14.22 3.63 13.62
N ASN A 200 14.84 2.97 14.62
CA ASN A 200 15.81 3.56 15.54
C ASN A 200 17.19 3.61 14.92
#